data_79643cd2dc9bbdd946677295121f0d55
#
_entry.id   79643cd2dc9bbdd946677295121f0d55
#
_cell.length_a   1.000
_cell.length_b   1.000
_cell.length_c   1.000
_cell.angle_alpha   90.00
_cell.angle_beta   90.00
_cell.angle_gamma   90.00
#
_symmetry.space_group_name_H-M   'P 1'
#
loop_
_entity.id
_entity.type
_entity.pdbx_description
1 polymer ?
#
loop_
_entity_poly.entity_id
_entity_poly.type
_entity_poly.pdbx_seq_one_letter_code
_entity_poly.pdbx_strand_id
1 'polypeptide(L)'
;MENAFFTCATTHPFSIISSEGVRSASQVYVLDPEFSGFLKRLPVISEDIVNGAKTMVAALRARGMIKNITFVDVLSELRLRPLSETEAVACLKWWEGVTKHGDNAKLGQGRSQLLETLVVSIPGPPEKFMKLSDARTFLNIRAGGTIIPMDGPLPSTLLPTSITRSFDPVVLSSVFPWKQLSIVDWLSHVIDPKVAAATAEFDITHSATWAERVLSVLARAWPALAKATQEDVVKMLSSKTCIPTSIGLKTPGEAYFSSVNLFRDLPIVTMPSGMVVKGALEKVLQALGVRKHVELQIVFDRSLSSLSYP
;
A
#
# COMPACT_ATOMS: atom_id res chain seq x y z
N MET A 1 46.97 -27.63 19.85
CA MET A 1 47.18 -26.28 19.26
C MET A 1 45.97 -25.37 19.40
N GLU A 2 44.74 -25.82 19.10
CA GLU A 2 43.53 -25.00 19.21
C GLU A 2 43.32 -24.39 20.60
N ASN A 3 43.38 -25.18 21.64
CA ASN A 3 43.20 -24.68 23.03
C ASN A 3 44.22 -23.62 23.47
N ALA A 4 45.47 -23.76 23.02
CA ALA A 4 46.51 -22.78 23.33
C ALA A 4 46.27 -21.44 22.61
N PHE A 5 45.80 -21.47 21.38
CA PHE A 5 45.43 -20.26 20.64
C PHE A 5 44.28 -19.51 21.37
N PHE A 6 43.22 -20.22 21.72
CA PHE A 6 42.07 -19.59 22.38
C PHE A 6 42.41 -19.03 23.79
N THR A 7 43.30 -19.72 24.55
CA THR A 7 43.77 -19.20 25.82
C THR A 7 44.60 -17.93 25.65
N CYS A 8 45.45 -17.88 24.63
CA CYS A 8 46.20 -16.68 24.28
C CYS A 8 45.31 -15.55 23.80
N ALA A 9 44.34 -15.87 22.92
CA ALA A 9 43.42 -14.91 22.30
C ALA A 9 42.44 -14.27 23.31
N THR A 10 42.16 -14.90 24.46
CA THR A 10 41.40 -14.30 25.56
C THR A 10 42.21 -13.28 26.34
N THR A 11 43.51 -13.41 26.43
CA THR A 11 44.38 -12.49 27.16
C THR A 11 45.00 -11.40 26.29
N HIS A 12 45.12 -11.65 24.97
CA HIS A 12 45.73 -10.74 24.01
C HIS A 12 44.77 -10.45 22.88
N PRO A 13 44.29 -9.19 22.73
CA PRO A 13 43.41 -8.82 21.62
C PRO A 13 44.12 -9.05 20.29
N PHE A 14 43.44 -9.70 19.36
CA PHE A 14 43.95 -9.92 18.00
C PHE A 14 43.02 -9.22 16.99
N SER A 15 43.56 -8.97 15.81
CA SER A 15 42.85 -8.26 14.76
C SER A 15 42.48 -9.21 13.63
N ILE A 16 41.34 -8.92 12.99
CA ILE A 16 40.83 -9.68 11.82
C ILE A 16 40.57 -8.70 10.69
N ILE A 17 40.75 -9.16 9.47
CA ILE A 17 40.35 -8.40 8.26
C ILE A 17 38.84 -8.40 8.15
N SER A 18 38.27 -7.22 8.12
CA SER A 18 36.84 -7.00 7.92
C SER A 18 36.58 -6.22 6.63
N SER A 19 35.30 -6.04 6.27
CA SER A 19 34.85 -5.18 5.17
C SER A 19 35.34 -3.72 5.27
N GLU A 20 35.69 -3.27 6.46
CA GLU A 20 36.20 -1.92 6.75
C GLU A 20 37.71 -1.90 7.05
N GLY A 21 38.46 -2.93 6.67
CA GLY A 21 39.88 -3.09 6.96
C GLY A 21 40.18 -3.89 8.22
N VAL A 22 41.37 -3.72 8.78
CA VAL A 22 41.83 -4.48 9.97
C VAL A 22 41.15 -3.92 11.23
N ARG A 23 40.39 -4.76 11.93
CA ARG A 23 39.67 -4.40 13.17
C ARG A 23 39.98 -5.42 14.28
N SER A 24 39.81 -5.01 15.53
CA SER A 24 39.84 -5.96 16.64
C SER A 24 38.73 -7.00 16.47
N ALA A 25 39.03 -8.27 16.76
CA ALA A 25 38.05 -9.37 16.64
C ALA A 25 36.77 -9.07 17.43
N SER A 26 36.85 -8.42 18.58
CA SER A 26 35.70 -8.02 19.38
C SER A 26 34.81 -6.92 18.77
N GLN A 27 35.23 -6.32 17.67
CA GLN A 27 34.50 -5.28 16.95
C GLN A 27 33.92 -5.77 15.61
N VAL A 28 34.21 -7.01 15.23
CA VAL A 28 33.84 -7.57 13.92
C VAL A 28 32.68 -8.54 14.06
N TYR A 29 31.83 -8.59 13.07
CA TYR A 29 30.63 -9.42 13.00
C TYR A 29 30.82 -10.57 11.99
N VAL A 30 30.12 -11.65 12.21
CA VAL A 30 29.86 -12.66 11.17
C VAL A 30 28.50 -12.33 10.56
N LEU A 31 28.50 -12.13 9.25
CA LEU A 31 27.27 -11.86 8.51
C LEU A 31 26.61 -13.19 8.15
N ASP A 32 25.48 -13.48 8.82
CA ASP A 32 24.66 -14.61 8.42
C ASP A 32 23.90 -14.25 7.12
N PRO A 33 23.63 -15.22 6.22
CA PRO A 33 23.03 -14.96 4.91
C PRO A 33 21.72 -14.15 4.95
N GLU A 34 20.94 -14.30 6.02
CA GLU A 34 19.68 -13.60 6.21
C GLU A 34 19.80 -12.07 6.31
N PHE A 35 20.97 -11.57 6.73
CA PHE A 35 21.27 -10.15 6.86
C PHE A 35 21.93 -9.53 5.63
N SER A 36 22.50 -10.35 4.74
CA SER A 36 23.30 -9.89 3.61
C SER A 36 22.54 -8.96 2.66
N GLY A 37 21.21 -9.10 2.61
CA GLY A 37 20.34 -8.31 1.74
C GLY A 37 20.19 -6.83 2.16
N PHE A 38 20.45 -6.48 3.43
CA PHE A 38 20.15 -5.11 3.92
C PHE A 38 21.18 -4.52 4.90
N LEU A 39 22.01 -5.33 5.60
CA LEU A 39 23.09 -4.82 6.41
C LEU A 39 24.35 -4.65 5.55
N LYS A 40 24.81 -3.40 5.38
CA LYS A 40 25.93 -3.06 4.47
C LYS A 40 27.09 -2.34 5.15
N ARG A 41 26.88 -1.78 6.35
CA ARG A 41 27.85 -0.92 7.03
C ARG A 41 28.46 -1.53 8.29
N LEU A 42 28.04 -2.72 8.68
CA LEU A 42 28.68 -3.41 9.78
C LEU A 42 30.07 -3.91 9.36
N PRO A 43 31.08 -3.81 10.22
CA PRO A 43 32.41 -4.39 9.97
C PRO A 43 32.32 -5.91 10.05
N VAL A 44 32.02 -6.54 8.92
CA VAL A 44 31.85 -8.00 8.80
C VAL A 44 33.14 -8.66 8.35
N ILE A 45 33.39 -9.88 8.81
CA ILE A 45 34.50 -10.70 8.33
C ILE A 45 34.29 -10.98 6.84
N SER A 46 35.38 -10.92 6.05
CA SER A 46 35.34 -11.27 4.64
C SER A 46 34.78 -12.69 4.44
N GLU A 47 33.93 -12.85 3.44
CA GLU A 47 33.31 -14.13 3.09
C GLU A 47 34.34 -15.18 2.76
N ASP A 48 35.48 -14.82 2.14
CA ASP A 48 36.58 -15.71 1.85
C ASP A 48 37.18 -16.30 3.14
N ILE A 49 37.35 -15.49 4.18
CA ILE A 49 37.83 -15.94 5.49
C ILE A 49 36.81 -16.86 6.14
N VAL A 50 35.52 -16.48 6.12
CA VAL A 50 34.45 -17.30 6.68
C VAL A 50 34.40 -18.66 6.01
N ASN A 51 34.53 -18.72 4.67
CA ASN A 51 34.48 -19.94 3.90
C ASN A 51 35.77 -20.78 4.05
N GLY A 52 36.94 -20.14 4.11
CA GLY A 52 38.23 -20.81 4.25
C GLY A 52 38.54 -21.35 5.66
N ALA A 53 37.96 -20.74 6.70
CA ALA A 53 38.23 -21.06 8.10
C ALA A 53 36.96 -21.27 8.94
N LYS A 54 35.94 -21.96 8.39
CA LYS A 54 34.61 -22.14 9.00
C LYS A 54 34.64 -22.62 10.44
N THR A 55 35.44 -23.65 10.75
CA THR A 55 35.54 -24.21 12.10
C THR A 55 36.14 -23.22 13.09
N MET A 56 37.17 -22.47 12.68
CA MET A 56 37.79 -21.44 13.50
C MET A 56 36.85 -20.26 13.75
N VAL A 57 36.18 -19.76 12.73
CA VAL A 57 35.19 -18.66 12.84
C VAL A 57 34.05 -19.09 13.77
N ALA A 58 33.54 -20.32 13.62
CA ALA A 58 32.50 -20.85 14.51
C ALA A 58 32.98 -20.94 15.97
N ALA A 59 34.20 -21.38 16.19
CA ALA A 59 34.80 -21.49 17.53
C ALA A 59 35.02 -20.10 18.17
N LEU A 60 35.47 -19.12 17.41
CA LEU A 60 35.61 -17.72 17.87
C LEU A 60 34.25 -17.11 18.22
N ARG A 61 33.24 -17.39 17.39
CA ARG A 61 31.85 -16.95 17.60
C ARG A 61 31.27 -17.58 18.88
N ALA A 62 31.42 -18.87 19.06
CA ALA A 62 30.93 -19.60 20.23
C ALA A 62 31.57 -19.12 21.56
N ARG A 63 32.81 -18.60 21.51
CA ARG A 63 33.52 -18.03 22.66
C ARG A 63 33.27 -16.52 22.85
N GLY A 64 32.44 -15.90 22.05
CA GLY A 64 32.17 -14.46 22.12
C GLY A 64 33.32 -13.55 21.72
N MET A 65 34.35 -14.08 21.04
CA MET A 65 35.49 -13.32 20.55
C MET A 65 35.18 -12.50 19.29
N ILE A 66 34.13 -12.91 18.57
CA ILE A 66 33.55 -12.22 17.43
C ILE A 66 32.08 -11.97 17.76
N LYS A 67 31.53 -10.84 17.35
CA LYS A 67 30.16 -10.46 17.64
C LYS A 67 29.15 -11.24 16.79
N ASN A 68 28.05 -11.60 17.43
CA ASN A 68 26.80 -11.95 16.74
C ASN A 68 26.01 -10.69 16.43
N ILE A 69 25.35 -10.66 15.29
CA ILE A 69 24.43 -9.57 14.96
C ILE A 69 23.20 -9.68 15.86
N THR A 70 22.94 -8.62 16.61
CA THR A 70 21.78 -8.53 17.50
C THR A 70 20.70 -7.64 16.86
N PHE A 71 19.48 -7.70 17.41
CA PHE A 71 18.40 -6.82 16.97
C PHE A 71 18.77 -5.32 17.14
N VAL A 72 19.53 -4.99 18.17
CA VAL A 72 20.01 -3.61 18.42
C VAL A 72 20.97 -3.16 17.32
N ASP A 73 21.84 -4.05 16.84
CA ASP A 73 22.77 -3.76 15.73
C ASP A 73 21.99 -3.50 14.45
N VAL A 74 20.95 -4.32 14.18
CA VAL A 74 20.03 -4.10 13.03
C VAL A 74 19.38 -2.72 13.13
N LEU A 75 18.79 -2.38 14.26
CA LEU A 75 18.16 -1.06 14.44
C LEU A 75 19.17 0.09 14.29
N SER A 76 20.40 -0.11 14.75
CA SER A 76 21.47 0.90 14.64
C SER A 76 21.85 1.15 13.18
N GLU A 77 21.99 0.07 12.40
CA GLU A 77 22.26 0.17 10.95
C GLU A 77 21.11 0.88 10.19
N LEU A 78 19.85 0.52 10.51
CA LEU A 78 18.66 1.11 9.87
C LEU A 78 18.49 2.62 10.15
N ARG A 79 19.07 3.13 11.25
CA ARG A 79 19.09 4.57 11.57
C ARG A 79 20.08 5.37 10.73
N LEU A 80 21.10 4.71 10.19
CA LEU A 80 22.18 5.39 9.47
C LEU A 80 21.77 5.84 8.06
N ARG A 81 20.84 5.14 7.44
CA ARG A 81 20.38 5.45 6.08
C ARG A 81 19.00 4.88 5.77
N PRO A 82 18.27 5.49 4.84
CA PRO A 82 17.11 4.86 4.22
C PRO A 82 17.54 3.59 3.46
N LEU A 83 16.67 2.59 3.44
CA LEU A 83 16.84 1.40 2.63
C LEU A 83 16.20 1.59 1.25
N SER A 84 16.77 0.99 0.22
CA SER A 84 16.07 0.77 -1.04
C SER A 84 14.89 -0.18 -0.83
N GLU A 85 13.95 -0.20 -1.78
CA GLU A 85 12.80 -1.11 -1.71
C GLU A 85 13.22 -2.58 -1.62
N THR A 86 14.28 -2.98 -2.34
CA THR A 86 14.82 -4.34 -2.30
C THR A 86 15.45 -4.70 -0.96
N GLU A 87 16.19 -3.78 -0.36
CA GLU A 87 16.76 -3.95 0.98
C GLU A 87 15.67 -3.99 2.05
N ALA A 88 14.64 -3.16 1.92
CA ALA A 88 13.48 -3.18 2.81
C ALA A 88 12.74 -4.52 2.75
N VAL A 89 12.56 -5.08 1.55
CA VAL A 89 11.97 -6.42 1.37
C VAL A 89 12.84 -7.49 2.06
N ALA A 90 14.16 -7.43 1.92
CA ALA A 90 15.06 -8.38 2.58
C ALA A 90 14.96 -8.28 4.12
N CYS A 91 14.93 -7.06 4.66
CA CYS A 91 14.78 -6.80 6.09
C CYS A 91 13.43 -7.33 6.62
N LEU A 92 12.34 -7.09 5.91
CA LEU A 92 11.01 -7.56 6.30
C LEU A 92 10.89 -9.10 6.20
N LYS A 93 11.52 -9.75 5.22
CA LYS A 93 11.59 -11.22 5.12
C LYS A 93 12.39 -11.83 6.26
N TRP A 94 13.49 -11.21 6.64
CA TRP A 94 14.22 -11.61 7.83
C TRP A 94 13.29 -11.53 9.07
N TRP A 95 12.57 -10.42 9.26
CA TRP A 95 11.64 -10.28 10.37
C TRP A 95 10.51 -11.32 10.34
N GLU A 96 9.95 -11.62 9.17
CA GLU A 96 8.99 -12.73 9.00
C GLU A 96 9.58 -14.07 9.49
N GLY A 97 10.86 -14.35 9.19
CA GLY A 97 11.57 -15.52 9.69
C GLY A 97 11.67 -15.55 11.21
N VAL A 98 12.02 -14.42 11.84
CA VAL A 98 12.09 -14.27 13.30
C VAL A 98 10.75 -14.55 13.97
N THR A 99 9.63 -14.12 13.36
CA THR A 99 8.28 -14.31 13.94
C THR A 99 7.84 -15.77 13.98
N LYS A 100 8.40 -16.63 13.14
CA LYS A 100 8.07 -18.07 13.13
C LYS A 100 8.60 -18.82 14.36
N HIS A 101 9.59 -18.25 15.05
CA HIS A 101 10.31 -18.94 16.12
C HIS A 101 10.31 -18.16 17.47
N GLY A 102 9.62 -17.02 17.56
CA GLY A 102 9.70 -16.12 18.69
C GLY A 102 8.46 -16.06 19.58
N ASP A 103 8.63 -15.48 20.78
CA ASP A 103 7.56 -15.19 21.73
C ASP A 103 6.75 -13.96 21.28
N ASN A 104 5.44 -14.11 21.11
CA ASN A 104 4.54 -13.11 20.55
C ASN A 104 4.56 -11.75 21.27
N ALA A 105 4.76 -11.71 22.58
CA ALA A 105 4.75 -10.46 23.33
C ALA A 105 6.01 -9.61 23.04
N LYS A 106 7.18 -10.24 23.02
CA LYS A 106 8.45 -9.58 22.66
C LYS A 106 8.51 -9.18 21.19
N LEU A 107 7.90 -9.99 20.32
CA LEU A 107 7.81 -9.73 18.90
C LEU A 107 6.98 -8.49 18.57
N GLY A 108 5.91 -8.20 19.32
CA GLY A 108 5.09 -7.00 19.10
C GLY A 108 5.87 -5.70 19.31
N GLN A 109 6.65 -5.61 20.38
CA GLN A 109 7.50 -4.45 20.66
C GLN A 109 8.63 -4.31 19.64
N GLY A 110 9.32 -5.40 19.32
CA GLY A 110 10.40 -5.42 18.33
C GLY A 110 9.90 -5.00 16.93
N ARG A 111 8.72 -5.48 16.53
CA ARG A 111 8.08 -5.07 15.27
C ARG A 111 7.83 -3.57 15.22
N SER A 112 7.27 -2.98 16.26
CA SER A 112 7.01 -1.55 16.30
C SER A 112 8.31 -0.75 16.18
N GLN A 113 9.35 -1.12 16.91
CA GLN A 113 10.66 -0.49 16.83
C GLN A 113 11.29 -0.63 15.43
N LEU A 114 11.18 -1.81 14.82
CA LEU A 114 11.67 -2.05 13.47
C LEU A 114 10.98 -1.12 12.46
N LEU A 115 9.65 -1.10 12.45
CA LEU A 115 8.87 -0.31 11.49
C LEU A 115 9.06 1.20 11.70
N GLU A 116 9.24 1.67 12.94
CA GLU A 116 9.54 3.07 13.23
C GLU A 116 10.94 3.49 12.74
N THR A 117 11.89 2.57 12.80
CA THR A 117 13.28 2.83 12.41
C THR A 117 13.47 2.71 10.90
N LEU A 118 12.74 1.81 10.24
CA LEU A 118 12.91 1.49 8.85
C LEU A 118 12.29 2.58 7.96
N VAL A 119 13.16 3.32 7.27
CA VAL A 119 12.80 4.31 6.26
C VAL A 119 13.13 3.74 4.89
N VAL A 120 12.17 3.77 3.98
CA VAL A 120 12.33 3.31 2.59
C VAL A 120 12.46 4.50 1.66
N SER A 121 13.47 4.45 0.79
CA SER A 121 13.59 5.36 -0.35
C SER A 121 12.74 4.81 -1.50
N ILE A 122 11.78 5.61 -1.95
CA ILE A 122 10.90 5.32 -3.07
C ILE A 122 11.41 6.09 -4.28
N PRO A 123 11.87 5.41 -5.35
CA PRO A 123 12.37 6.06 -6.54
C PRO A 123 11.33 6.97 -7.19
N GLY A 124 11.75 8.14 -7.63
CA GLY A 124 10.90 9.08 -8.38
C GLY A 124 11.49 10.48 -8.39
N PRO A 125 11.07 11.36 -9.30
CA PRO A 125 11.36 12.79 -9.28
C PRO A 125 10.24 13.58 -8.56
N PRO A 126 10.42 14.10 -7.33
CA PRO A 126 11.56 13.90 -6.43
C PRO A 126 11.55 12.53 -5.73
N GLU A 127 12.71 12.07 -5.30
CA GLU A 127 12.85 10.90 -4.43
C GLU A 127 12.01 11.12 -3.15
N LYS A 128 11.25 10.12 -2.77
CA LYS A 128 10.40 10.17 -1.57
C LYS A 128 10.91 9.20 -0.52
N PHE A 129 10.80 9.58 0.73
CA PHE A 129 11.12 8.74 1.87
C PHE A 129 9.85 8.42 2.66
N MET A 130 9.68 7.16 3.01
CA MET A 130 8.55 6.70 3.78
C MET A 130 9.02 5.88 4.98
N LYS A 131 8.61 6.25 6.18
CA LYS A 131 8.70 5.37 7.35
C LYS A 131 7.68 4.25 7.22
N LEU A 132 8.08 3.02 7.45
CA LEU A 132 7.11 1.91 7.36
C LEU A 132 6.08 1.90 8.49
N SER A 133 6.34 2.59 9.60
CA SER A 133 5.33 2.85 10.63
C SER A 133 4.19 3.75 10.16
N ASP A 134 4.40 4.58 9.13
CA ASP A 134 3.37 5.46 8.57
C ASP A 134 2.44 4.71 7.62
N ALA A 135 2.89 3.58 7.09
CA ALA A 135 2.04 2.72 6.27
C ALA A 135 0.89 2.13 7.10
N ARG A 136 -0.32 2.17 6.57
CA ARG A 136 -1.53 1.62 7.20
C ARG A 136 -2.18 0.53 6.35
N THR A 137 -2.09 0.69 5.05
CA THR A 137 -2.78 -0.17 4.10
C THR A 137 -1.84 -0.65 3.00
N PHE A 138 -2.22 -1.73 2.34
CA PHE A 138 -1.55 -2.25 1.14
C PHE A 138 -2.56 -2.61 0.05
N LEU A 139 -2.14 -2.60 -1.21
CA LEU A 139 -2.92 -3.11 -2.33
C LEU A 139 -2.64 -4.59 -2.53
N ASN A 140 -3.69 -5.42 -2.60
CA ASN A 140 -3.55 -6.79 -3.04
C ASN A 140 -3.47 -6.84 -4.57
N ILE A 141 -2.26 -7.00 -5.10
CA ILE A 141 -1.98 -7.02 -6.54
C ILE A 141 -1.76 -8.43 -7.09
N ARG A 142 -1.91 -9.47 -6.26
CA ARG A 142 -1.82 -10.88 -6.66
C ARG A 142 -3.16 -11.38 -7.18
N ALA A 143 -3.09 -12.47 -7.96
CA ALA A 143 -4.21 -13.32 -8.39
C ALA A 143 -5.54 -12.58 -8.70
N GLY A 144 -5.66 -12.07 -9.92
CA GLY A 144 -6.85 -11.35 -10.36
C GLY A 144 -6.72 -9.82 -10.31
N GLY A 145 -5.61 -9.34 -9.78
CA GLY A 145 -5.28 -7.92 -9.74
C GLY A 145 -6.07 -7.14 -8.69
N THR A 146 -5.68 -5.90 -8.51
CA THR A 146 -6.48 -4.96 -7.74
C THR A 146 -7.58 -4.35 -8.62
N ILE A 147 -8.78 -4.21 -8.05
CA ILE A 147 -9.87 -3.47 -8.71
C ILE A 147 -9.57 -1.98 -8.67
N ILE A 148 -8.82 -1.52 -7.66
CA ILE A 148 -8.44 -0.12 -7.45
C ILE A 148 -7.39 0.30 -8.48
N PRO A 149 -7.60 1.41 -9.22
CA PRO A 149 -6.64 1.92 -10.21
C PRO A 149 -5.35 2.37 -9.53
N MET A 150 -4.21 1.94 -10.09
CA MET A 150 -2.89 2.30 -9.55
C MET A 150 -2.35 3.61 -10.13
N ASP A 151 -2.95 4.13 -11.16
CA ASP A 151 -2.61 5.37 -11.88
C ASP A 151 -3.49 6.56 -11.44
N GLY A 152 -4.36 6.37 -10.45
CA GLY A 152 -5.13 7.41 -9.80
C GLY A 152 -4.61 7.77 -8.41
N PRO A 153 -5.32 8.66 -7.68
CA PRO A 153 -4.94 9.03 -6.33
C PRO A 153 -5.02 7.84 -5.38
N LEU A 154 -3.92 7.65 -4.65
CA LEU A 154 -3.79 6.62 -3.64
C LEU A 154 -3.36 7.26 -2.32
N PRO A 155 -3.80 6.72 -1.16
CA PRO A 155 -3.40 7.23 0.14
C PRO A 155 -1.88 7.25 0.31
N SER A 156 -1.33 8.33 0.88
CA SER A 156 0.10 8.43 1.20
C SER A 156 0.56 7.39 2.24
N THR A 157 -0.39 6.81 2.98
CA THR A 157 -0.18 5.73 3.94
C THR A 157 -0.19 4.33 3.31
N LEU A 158 -0.23 4.26 1.97
CA LEU A 158 -0.18 3.01 1.25
C LEU A 158 1.25 2.46 1.19
N LEU A 159 1.42 1.19 1.54
CA LEU A 159 2.69 0.49 1.41
C LEU A 159 3.11 0.44 -0.08
N PRO A 160 4.38 0.72 -0.41
CA PRO A 160 4.86 0.64 -1.78
C PRO A 160 4.54 -0.70 -2.44
N THR A 161 4.06 -0.66 -3.67
CA THR A 161 3.62 -1.88 -4.40
C THR A 161 4.75 -2.85 -4.69
N SER A 162 5.98 -2.37 -4.85
CA SER A 162 7.20 -3.16 -4.95
C SER A 162 7.42 -4.06 -3.71
N ILE A 163 7.21 -3.51 -2.52
CA ILE A 163 7.26 -4.26 -1.26
C ILE A 163 6.09 -5.24 -1.19
N THR A 164 4.88 -4.78 -1.46
CA THR A 164 3.66 -5.60 -1.40
C THR A 164 3.75 -6.86 -2.29
N ARG A 165 4.33 -6.73 -3.50
CA ARG A 165 4.51 -7.87 -4.43
C ARG A 165 5.34 -9.01 -3.87
N SER A 166 6.22 -8.71 -2.94
CA SER A 166 7.20 -9.66 -2.38
C SER A 166 6.65 -10.52 -1.25
N PHE A 167 5.42 -10.23 -0.78
CA PHE A 167 4.79 -10.90 0.35
C PHE A 167 3.41 -11.46 0.01
N ASP A 168 2.99 -12.47 0.77
CA ASP A 168 1.61 -12.91 0.77
C ASP A 168 0.74 -11.88 1.52
N PRO A 169 -0.46 -11.53 1.03
CA PRO A 169 -1.39 -10.62 1.72
C PRO A 169 -1.70 -11.05 3.16
N VAL A 170 -1.73 -12.36 3.43
CA VAL A 170 -1.93 -12.89 4.79
C VAL A 170 -0.75 -12.53 5.69
N VAL A 171 0.48 -12.61 5.19
CA VAL A 171 1.69 -12.23 5.94
C VAL A 171 1.66 -10.73 6.26
N LEU A 172 1.28 -9.88 5.29
CA LEU A 172 1.20 -8.43 5.49
C LEU A 172 0.19 -8.04 6.59
N SER A 173 -0.87 -8.81 6.78
CA SER A 173 -1.89 -8.54 7.79
C SER A 173 -1.70 -9.27 9.11
N SER A 174 -1.01 -10.43 9.14
CA SER A 174 -0.81 -11.23 10.35
C SER A 174 0.51 -10.94 11.05
N VAL A 175 1.60 -10.80 10.28
CA VAL A 175 2.95 -10.49 10.80
C VAL A 175 3.12 -8.99 11.00
N PHE A 176 2.60 -8.19 10.06
CA PHE A 176 2.69 -6.73 10.09
C PHE A 176 1.31 -6.09 10.39
N PRO A 177 1.26 -4.80 10.80
CA PRO A 177 0.02 -4.14 11.20
C PRO A 177 -0.77 -3.58 10.00
N TRP A 178 -0.48 -3.99 8.78
CA TRP A 178 -1.06 -3.41 7.58
C TRP A 178 -2.36 -4.12 7.19
N LYS A 179 -3.33 -3.36 6.74
CA LYS A 179 -4.62 -3.88 6.26
C LYS A 179 -4.71 -3.75 4.75
N GLN A 180 -5.45 -4.64 4.11
CA GLN A 180 -5.75 -4.46 2.69
C GLN A 180 -6.60 -3.19 2.51
N LEU A 181 -6.22 -2.32 1.56
CA LEU A 181 -6.98 -1.12 1.25
C LEU A 181 -8.38 -1.52 0.75
N SER A 182 -9.40 -1.13 1.51
CA SER A 182 -10.78 -1.39 1.14
C SER A 182 -11.27 -0.41 0.06
N ILE A 183 -12.33 -0.80 -0.66
CA ILE A 183 -12.96 0.07 -1.65
C ILE A 183 -13.54 1.34 -1.01
N VAL A 184 -14.02 1.25 0.22
CA VAL A 184 -14.58 2.38 0.98
C VAL A 184 -13.49 3.36 1.39
N ASP A 185 -12.37 2.84 1.92
CA ASP A 185 -11.23 3.69 2.30
C ASP A 185 -10.63 4.39 1.08
N TRP A 186 -10.51 3.66 -0.05
CA TRP A 186 -10.06 4.25 -1.30
C TRP A 186 -11.04 5.32 -1.80
N LEU A 187 -12.34 5.04 -1.81
CA LEU A 187 -13.35 6.00 -2.23
C LEU A 187 -13.37 7.24 -1.34
N SER A 188 -13.25 7.05 -0.01
CA SER A 188 -13.13 8.16 0.95
C SER A 188 -11.95 9.07 0.62
N HIS A 189 -10.82 8.47 0.22
CA HIS A 189 -9.63 9.22 -0.20
C HIS A 189 -9.87 9.98 -1.52
N VAL A 190 -10.49 9.33 -2.52
CA VAL A 190 -10.77 9.95 -3.82
C VAL A 190 -11.72 11.15 -3.73
N ILE A 191 -12.70 11.09 -2.82
CA ILE A 191 -13.67 12.16 -2.65
C ILE A 191 -13.25 13.22 -1.62
N ASP A 192 -12.06 13.07 -1.01
CA ASP A 192 -11.53 14.09 -0.09
C ASP A 192 -11.25 15.38 -0.87
N PRO A 193 -11.83 16.53 -0.43
CA PRO A 193 -11.63 17.81 -1.10
C PRO A 193 -10.16 18.21 -1.25
N LYS A 194 -9.28 17.79 -0.34
CA LYS A 194 -7.85 18.07 -0.40
C LYS A 194 -7.16 17.33 -1.54
N VAL A 195 -7.61 16.10 -1.81
CA VAL A 195 -7.10 15.27 -2.91
C VAL A 195 -7.63 15.78 -4.24
N ALA A 196 -8.92 16.07 -4.29
CA ALA A 196 -9.58 16.64 -5.46
C ALA A 196 -8.97 18.00 -5.88
N ALA A 197 -8.68 18.88 -4.92
CA ALA A 197 -8.05 20.17 -5.19
C ALA A 197 -6.60 20.08 -5.69
N ALA A 198 -5.89 18.98 -5.39
CA ALA A 198 -4.51 18.79 -5.81
C ALA A 198 -4.36 18.52 -7.32
N THR A 199 -5.37 17.89 -7.95
CA THR A 199 -5.33 17.51 -9.36
C THR A 199 -6.75 17.41 -9.92
N ALA A 200 -7.17 18.42 -10.68
CA ALA A 200 -8.53 18.51 -11.25
C ALA A 200 -8.91 17.31 -12.13
N GLU A 201 -7.94 16.63 -12.72
CA GLU A 201 -8.14 15.43 -13.53
C GLU A 201 -8.75 14.28 -12.71
N PHE A 202 -8.41 14.20 -11.41
CA PHE A 202 -8.88 13.15 -10.50
C PHE A 202 -10.02 13.62 -9.58
N ASP A 203 -10.60 14.78 -9.84
CA ASP A 203 -11.77 15.22 -9.13
C ASP A 203 -13.04 14.60 -9.75
N ILE A 204 -13.69 13.74 -8.98
CA ILE A 204 -14.93 13.05 -9.40
C ILE A 204 -16.08 14.02 -9.73
N THR A 205 -16.04 15.25 -9.21
CA THR A 205 -17.07 16.27 -9.41
C THR A 205 -16.81 17.17 -10.61
N HIS A 206 -15.61 17.11 -11.19
CA HIS A 206 -15.20 17.94 -12.33
C HIS A 206 -14.78 17.10 -13.56
N SER A 207 -14.22 15.91 -13.36
CA SER A 207 -13.77 15.03 -14.44
C SER A 207 -14.77 13.92 -14.70
N ALA A 208 -15.53 14.02 -15.80
CA ALA A 208 -16.47 12.98 -16.21
C ALA A 208 -15.79 11.65 -16.52
N THR A 209 -14.58 11.68 -17.08
CA THR A 209 -13.78 10.48 -17.37
C THR A 209 -13.35 9.79 -16.09
N TRP A 210 -12.94 10.56 -15.08
CA TRP A 210 -12.57 9.99 -13.78
C TRP A 210 -13.80 9.48 -13.03
N ALA A 211 -14.92 10.20 -13.06
CA ALA A 211 -16.19 9.77 -12.50
C ALA A 211 -16.64 8.42 -13.09
N GLU A 212 -16.60 8.27 -14.41
CA GLU A 212 -16.88 7.00 -15.10
C GLU A 212 -15.95 5.89 -14.62
N ARG A 213 -14.66 6.18 -14.46
CA ARG A 213 -13.68 5.20 -14.00
C ARG A 213 -13.95 4.73 -12.57
N VAL A 214 -14.27 5.64 -11.66
CA VAL A 214 -14.67 5.32 -10.28
C VAL A 214 -15.94 4.48 -10.28
N LEU A 215 -16.96 4.85 -11.03
CA LEU A 215 -18.20 4.07 -11.16
C LEU A 215 -17.94 2.67 -11.74
N SER A 216 -17.02 2.54 -12.69
CA SER A 216 -16.63 1.24 -13.26
C SER A 216 -15.89 0.35 -12.24
N VAL A 217 -15.06 0.94 -11.38
CA VAL A 217 -14.42 0.24 -10.26
C VAL A 217 -15.47 -0.26 -9.27
N LEU A 218 -16.40 0.60 -8.90
CA LEU A 218 -17.52 0.23 -8.02
C LEU A 218 -18.38 -0.87 -8.64
N ALA A 219 -18.71 -0.79 -9.94
CA ALA A 219 -19.48 -1.81 -10.63
C ALA A 219 -18.81 -3.19 -10.59
N ARG A 220 -17.50 -3.24 -10.75
CA ARG A 220 -16.73 -4.50 -10.64
C ARG A 220 -16.70 -5.05 -9.22
N ALA A 221 -16.59 -4.16 -8.21
CA ALA A 221 -16.58 -4.58 -6.82
C ALA A 221 -17.97 -4.96 -6.28
N TRP A 222 -19.02 -4.32 -6.80
CA TRP A 222 -20.38 -4.32 -6.26
C TRP A 222 -20.94 -5.70 -5.88
N PRO A 223 -20.83 -6.75 -6.72
CA PRO A 223 -21.37 -8.05 -6.41
C PRO A 223 -20.72 -8.74 -5.20
N ALA A 224 -19.47 -8.37 -4.88
CA ALA A 224 -18.70 -8.93 -3.78
C ALA A 224 -18.80 -8.11 -2.49
N LEU A 225 -19.36 -6.88 -2.54
CA LEU A 225 -19.49 -6.03 -1.38
C LEU A 225 -20.64 -6.49 -0.48
N ALA A 226 -20.38 -6.52 0.83
CA ALA A 226 -21.42 -6.70 1.83
C ALA A 226 -22.45 -5.54 1.75
N LYS A 227 -23.71 -5.80 2.12
CA LYS A 227 -24.79 -4.82 2.02
C LYS A 227 -24.49 -3.54 2.81
N ALA A 228 -23.94 -3.65 4.01
CA ALA A 228 -23.53 -2.48 4.80
C ALA A 228 -22.48 -1.63 4.06
N THR A 229 -21.51 -2.26 3.41
CA THR A 229 -20.49 -1.56 2.60
C THR A 229 -21.10 -0.87 1.37
N GLN A 230 -22.11 -1.50 0.74
CA GLN A 230 -22.84 -0.87 -0.35
C GLN A 230 -23.61 0.38 0.14
N GLU A 231 -24.23 0.31 1.30
CA GLU A 231 -24.93 1.45 1.94
C GLU A 231 -23.95 2.59 2.26
N ASP A 232 -22.73 2.27 2.74
CA ASP A 232 -21.68 3.28 2.97
C ASP A 232 -21.28 3.98 1.67
N VAL A 233 -21.07 3.23 0.59
CA VAL A 233 -20.76 3.80 -0.74
C VAL A 233 -21.89 4.70 -1.23
N VAL A 234 -23.13 4.28 -1.09
CA VAL A 234 -24.31 5.09 -1.47
C VAL A 234 -24.35 6.39 -0.67
N LYS A 235 -24.17 6.33 0.64
CA LYS A 235 -24.13 7.50 1.51
C LYS A 235 -23.04 8.49 1.12
N MET A 236 -21.88 7.99 0.67
CA MET A 236 -20.75 8.83 0.26
C MET A 236 -20.98 9.56 -1.06
N LEU A 237 -21.68 8.93 -2.01
CA LEU A 237 -21.83 9.42 -3.38
C LEU A 237 -23.18 10.04 -3.72
N SER A 238 -24.25 9.75 -2.98
CA SER A 238 -25.62 10.20 -3.30
C SER A 238 -25.78 11.71 -3.41
N SER A 239 -24.99 12.47 -2.66
CA SER A 239 -24.99 13.93 -2.66
C SER A 239 -23.91 14.56 -3.57
N LYS A 240 -23.07 13.75 -4.22
CA LYS A 240 -21.96 14.25 -5.05
C LYS A 240 -22.37 14.38 -6.51
N THR A 241 -21.86 15.41 -7.18
CA THR A 241 -22.05 15.64 -8.61
C THR A 241 -21.09 14.74 -9.40
N CYS A 242 -21.38 13.43 -9.47
CA CYS A 242 -20.44 12.42 -9.96
C CYS A 242 -21.01 11.49 -11.05
N ILE A 243 -22.21 11.75 -11.52
CA ILE A 243 -22.81 10.95 -12.60
C ILE A 243 -22.63 11.67 -13.93
N PRO A 244 -21.89 11.07 -14.86
CA PRO A 244 -21.76 11.60 -16.23
C PRO A 244 -23.11 11.53 -16.97
N THR A 245 -23.54 12.65 -17.51
CA THR A 245 -24.80 12.76 -18.26
C THR A 245 -24.59 13.52 -19.57
N SER A 246 -25.60 13.51 -20.46
CA SER A 246 -25.62 14.23 -21.73
C SER A 246 -25.40 15.74 -21.60
N ILE A 247 -25.62 16.31 -20.42
CA ILE A 247 -25.51 17.76 -20.15
C ILE A 247 -24.47 18.07 -19.05
N GLY A 248 -23.50 17.18 -18.82
CA GLY A 248 -22.46 17.31 -17.83
C GLY A 248 -22.65 16.42 -16.60
N LEU A 249 -21.82 16.63 -15.57
CA LEU A 249 -21.93 15.88 -14.33
C LEU A 249 -23.14 16.30 -13.51
N LYS A 250 -23.84 15.33 -12.92
CA LYS A 250 -25.03 15.56 -12.06
C LYS A 250 -24.96 14.72 -10.81
N THR A 251 -25.76 15.10 -9.80
CA THR A 251 -25.98 14.21 -8.65
C THR A 251 -26.82 13.00 -9.09
N PRO A 252 -26.69 11.85 -8.40
CA PRO A 252 -27.47 10.66 -8.74
C PRO A 252 -28.99 10.92 -8.80
N GLY A 253 -29.53 11.70 -7.87
CA GLY A 253 -30.95 12.03 -7.81
C GLY A 253 -31.46 12.95 -8.93
N GLU A 254 -30.57 13.61 -9.69
CA GLU A 254 -30.92 14.44 -10.82
C GLU A 254 -30.79 13.70 -12.15
N ALA A 255 -30.01 12.59 -12.18
CA ALA A 255 -29.72 11.85 -13.42
C ALA A 255 -30.80 10.80 -13.74
N TYR A 256 -30.99 10.54 -15.02
CA TYR A 256 -31.97 9.57 -15.54
C TYR A 256 -31.28 8.48 -16.37
N PHE A 257 -31.81 7.26 -16.32
CA PHE A 257 -31.39 6.19 -17.24
C PHE A 257 -31.83 6.48 -18.68
N SER A 258 -31.11 5.94 -19.64
CA SER A 258 -31.41 6.09 -21.08
C SER A 258 -32.75 5.52 -21.52
N SER A 259 -33.41 4.70 -20.68
CA SER A 259 -34.78 4.22 -20.91
C SER A 259 -35.82 5.34 -20.73
N VAL A 260 -35.46 6.46 -20.12
CA VAL A 260 -36.33 7.62 -19.93
C VAL A 260 -36.11 8.56 -21.11
N ASN A 261 -37.01 8.51 -22.11
CA ASN A 261 -36.91 9.30 -23.33
C ASN A 261 -38.10 10.26 -23.50
N LEU A 262 -38.54 10.85 -22.38
CA LEU A 262 -39.75 11.70 -22.40
C LEU A 262 -39.45 13.14 -22.84
N PHE A 263 -38.28 13.68 -22.44
CA PHE A 263 -37.84 15.03 -22.74
C PHE A 263 -36.36 15.04 -23.17
N ARG A 264 -36.04 15.84 -24.21
CA ARG A 264 -34.68 15.90 -24.80
C ARG A 264 -33.63 16.55 -23.90
N ASP A 265 -34.03 17.35 -22.95
CA ASP A 265 -33.19 18.14 -22.01
C ASP A 265 -32.97 17.46 -20.67
N LEU A 266 -33.48 16.25 -20.49
CA LEU A 266 -33.19 15.48 -19.28
C LEU A 266 -31.71 15.08 -19.21
N PRO A 267 -31.08 15.12 -18.03
CA PRO A 267 -29.72 14.65 -17.82
C PRO A 267 -29.64 13.11 -17.90
N ILE A 268 -29.60 12.61 -19.09
CA ILE A 268 -29.50 11.17 -19.36
C ILE A 268 -28.09 10.70 -19.10
N VAL A 269 -27.91 9.62 -18.31
CA VAL A 269 -26.61 9.00 -18.05
C VAL A 269 -25.95 8.63 -19.37
N THR A 270 -24.76 9.21 -19.58
CA THR A 270 -23.95 9.00 -20.79
C THR A 270 -22.50 8.89 -20.36
N MET A 271 -21.91 7.71 -20.58
CA MET A 271 -20.51 7.47 -20.21
C MET A 271 -19.57 8.08 -21.25
N PRO A 272 -18.54 8.84 -20.87
CA PRO A 272 -17.56 9.44 -21.81
C PRO A 272 -16.92 8.44 -22.77
N SER A 273 -16.66 7.21 -22.33
CA SER A 273 -16.11 6.13 -23.16
C SER A 273 -17.12 5.54 -24.14
N GLY A 274 -18.39 5.92 -24.08
CA GLY A 274 -19.48 5.27 -24.82
C GLY A 274 -19.92 3.93 -24.24
N MET A 275 -19.43 3.55 -23.04
CA MET A 275 -19.82 2.31 -22.39
C MET A 275 -21.32 2.28 -22.09
N VAL A 276 -21.97 1.17 -22.45
CA VAL A 276 -23.39 0.98 -22.22
C VAL A 276 -23.66 0.67 -20.75
N VAL A 277 -24.61 1.38 -20.15
CA VAL A 277 -25.05 1.18 -18.76
C VAL A 277 -25.89 -0.08 -18.67
N LYS A 278 -25.29 -1.20 -18.22
CA LYS A 278 -25.93 -2.51 -18.06
C LYS A 278 -25.36 -3.27 -16.85
N GLY A 279 -26.10 -4.24 -16.37
CA GLY A 279 -25.62 -5.23 -15.38
C GLY A 279 -25.19 -4.62 -14.05
N ALA A 280 -23.95 -4.81 -13.68
CA ALA A 280 -23.44 -4.34 -12.38
C ALA A 280 -23.40 -2.80 -12.29
N LEU A 281 -23.05 -2.11 -13.37
CA LEU A 281 -23.03 -0.64 -13.42
C LEU A 281 -24.45 -0.08 -13.24
N GLU A 282 -25.45 -0.68 -13.89
CA GLU A 282 -26.84 -0.29 -13.72
C GLU A 282 -27.30 -0.44 -12.26
N LYS A 283 -26.91 -1.57 -11.62
CA LYS A 283 -27.23 -1.79 -10.19
C LYS A 283 -26.60 -0.75 -9.29
N VAL A 284 -25.35 -0.36 -9.53
CA VAL A 284 -24.68 0.71 -8.78
C VAL A 284 -25.42 2.02 -8.96
N LEU A 285 -25.67 2.44 -10.19
CA LEU A 285 -26.37 3.70 -10.48
C LEU A 285 -27.78 3.74 -9.88
N GLN A 286 -28.51 2.61 -9.94
CA GLN A 286 -29.80 2.49 -9.31
C GLN A 286 -29.72 2.60 -7.79
N ALA A 287 -28.73 1.95 -7.17
CA ALA A 287 -28.51 2.04 -5.72
C ALA A 287 -28.14 3.47 -5.29
N LEU A 288 -27.37 4.19 -6.10
CA LEU A 288 -27.02 5.59 -5.85
C LEU A 288 -28.22 6.53 -5.98
N GLY A 289 -29.32 6.13 -6.62
CA GLY A 289 -30.55 6.93 -6.76
C GLY A 289 -30.77 7.52 -8.14
N VAL A 290 -30.09 7.03 -9.17
CA VAL A 290 -30.39 7.42 -10.57
C VAL A 290 -31.80 6.99 -10.93
N ARG A 291 -32.58 7.89 -11.55
CA ARG A 291 -34.03 7.76 -11.74
C ARG A 291 -34.36 6.91 -12.97
N LYS A 292 -35.29 5.98 -12.80
CA LYS A 292 -35.85 5.16 -13.89
C LYS A 292 -37.15 5.75 -14.48
N HIS A 293 -37.73 6.76 -13.82
CA HIS A 293 -38.98 7.38 -14.24
C HIS A 293 -38.90 8.88 -13.99
N VAL A 294 -39.62 9.67 -14.80
CA VAL A 294 -39.82 11.10 -14.56
C VAL A 294 -40.95 11.26 -13.56
N GLU A 295 -40.77 12.12 -12.58
CA GLU A 295 -41.84 12.47 -11.63
C GLU A 295 -42.99 13.17 -12.34
N LEU A 296 -44.21 12.81 -11.97
CA LEU A 296 -45.43 13.40 -12.54
C LEU A 296 -45.45 14.95 -12.44
N GLN A 297 -44.89 15.50 -11.38
CA GLN A 297 -44.79 16.95 -11.19
C GLN A 297 -43.99 17.60 -12.33
N ILE A 298 -42.86 17.00 -12.71
CA ILE A 298 -42.03 17.53 -13.81
C ILE A 298 -42.77 17.45 -15.14
N VAL A 299 -43.55 16.40 -15.36
CA VAL A 299 -44.40 16.26 -16.55
C VAL A 299 -45.47 17.35 -16.59
N PHE A 300 -46.12 17.58 -15.47
CA PHE A 300 -47.15 18.62 -15.33
C PHE A 300 -46.59 20.03 -15.55
N ASP A 301 -45.50 20.36 -14.87
CA ASP A 301 -44.89 21.70 -14.96
C ASP A 301 -44.44 22.04 -16.39
N ARG A 302 -43.92 21.04 -17.11
CA ARG A 302 -43.51 21.22 -18.51
C ARG A 302 -44.66 21.23 -19.50
N SER A 303 -45.73 20.49 -19.21
CA SER A 303 -46.93 20.53 -20.04
C SER A 303 -47.60 21.88 -19.91
N LEU A 304 -47.65 22.48 -18.73
CA LEU A 304 -48.21 23.83 -18.50
C LEU A 304 -47.35 24.92 -19.15
N SER A 305 -46.01 24.79 -19.11
CA SER A 305 -45.13 25.76 -19.75
C SER A 305 -45.18 25.68 -21.28
N SER A 306 -45.51 24.53 -21.89
CA SER A 306 -45.74 24.42 -23.33
C SER A 306 -47.05 24.99 -23.79
N LEU A 307 -48.06 25.10 -22.92
CA LEU A 307 -49.36 25.70 -23.19
C LEU A 307 -49.37 27.23 -23.02
N SER A 308 -48.36 27.81 -22.42
CA SER A 308 -48.25 29.24 -22.14
C SER A 308 -47.46 30.05 -23.18
N TYR A 309 -47.08 29.43 -24.32
CA TYR A 309 -46.55 30.16 -25.46
C TYR A 309 -47.66 30.36 -26.52
N PRO A 310 -48.08 31.62 -26.79
CA PRO A 310 -48.96 31.95 -27.88
C PRO A 310 -48.27 31.80 -29.22
#